data_5c3a4d194881a0e7116be765b08611f6
#
_entry.id   5c3a4d194881a0e7116be765b08611f6
#
_cell.length_a   1.000
_cell.length_b   1.000
_cell.length_c   1.000
_cell.angle_alpha   90.00
_cell.angle_beta   90.00
_cell.angle_gamma   90.00
#
_symmetry.space_group_name_H-M   'P 1'
#
loop_
_entity.id
_entity.type
_entity.pdbx_description
1 polymer ?
#
loop_
_entity_poly.entity_id
_entity_poly.type
_entity_poly.pdbx_seq_one_letter_code
_entity_poly.pdbx_strand_id
1 'polypeptide(L)'
;MSAPDWAVSLLETVCADAGAAPPRLLWRRRRGEHSTGVTRRDDGIVAVRAGSDPLDHRLTLLHELAHWLSPPARRRRGRSVHHGLAFYRIAFELYRRHGLADADALRLESARYRSSLRHAVTLGVPGASRALAAHREGVRARPRRAWRVLVPEHAVRLERQGRWTVCATCRQRVVGGNLARMRRARRPIRHVLMTAAAT
;
A
#
# COMPACT_ATOMS: atom_id res chain seq x y z
N MET A 1 16.03 5.29 -19.28
CA MET A 1 14.98 6.12 -19.88
C MET A 1 14.99 7.43 -19.14
N SER A 2 15.07 8.56 -19.83
CA SER A 2 14.96 9.89 -19.21
C SER A 2 13.55 10.09 -18.65
N ALA A 3 13.44 10.93 -17.61
CA ALA A 3 12.14 11.39 -17.14
C ALA A 3 11.48 12.25 -18.23
N PRO A 4 10.15 12.22 -18.37
CA PRO A 4 9.47 13.12 -19.29
C PRO A 4 9.54 14.56 -18.74
N ASP A 5 9.59 15.55 -19.64
CA ASP A 5 9.80 16.96 -19.30
C ASP A 5 8.76 17.48 -18.30
N TRP A 6 7.48 17.08 -18.45
CA TRP A 6 6.44 17.46 -17.51
C TRP A 6 6.73 16.99 -16.07
N ALA A 7 7.39 15.83 -15.90
CA ALA A 7 7.69 15.29 -14.56
C ALA A 7 8.87 16.03 -13.93
N VAL A 8 9.84 16.43 -14.73
CA VAL A 8 10.98 17.27 -14.29
C VAL A 8 10.47 18.64 -13.87
N SER A 9 9.69 19.31 -14.74
CA SER A 9 9.11 20.63 -14.44
C SER A 9 8.21 20.61 -13.22
N LEU A 10 7.40 19.56 -13.06
CA LEU A 10 6.53 19.42 -11.88
C LEU A 10 7.34 19.27 -10.59
N LEU A 11 8.41 18.46 -10.61
CA LEU A 11 9.29 18.27 -9.47
C LEU A 11 9.97 19.60 -9.08
N GLU A 12 10.51 20.32 -10.06
CA GLU A 12 11.18 21.61 -9.85
C GLU A 12 10.21 22.64 -9.27
N THR A 13 9.00 22.76 -9.83
CA THR A 13 7.95 23.65 -9.34
C THR A 13 7.58 23.34 -7.89
N VAL A 14 7.30 22.07 -7.58
CA VAL A 14 6.94 21.66 -6.22
C VAL A 14 8.04 21.97 -5.21
N CYS A 15 9.30 21.72 -5.59
CA CYS A 15 10.42 22.01 -4.71
C CYS A 15 10.69 23.50 -4.53
N ALA A 16 10.57 24.29 -5.61
CA ALA A 16 10.70 25.75 -5.55
C ALA A 16 9.62 26.37 -4.65
N ASP A 17 8.36 25.99 -4.81
CA ASP A 17 7.23 26.44 -3.98
C ASP A 17 7.43 26.14 -2.50
N ALA A 18 8.09 25.02 -2.19
CA ALA A 18 8.38 24.60 -0.83
C ALA A 18 9.71 25.12 -0.27
N GLY A 19 10.50 25.87 -1.04
CA GLY A 19 11.86 26.29 -0.67
C GLY A 19 12.82 25.13 -0.40
N ALA A 20 12.59 23.99 -1.06
CA ALA A 20 13.37 22.77 -0.88
C ALA A 20 14.29 22.52 -2.08
N ALA A 21 15.48 21.97 -1.83
CA ALA A 21 16.35 21.51 -2.91
C ALA A 21 15.69 20.34 -3.67
N PRO A 22 15.70 20.36 -5.02
CA PRO A 22 15.09 19.30 -5.81
C PRO A 22 15.91 18.00 -5.71
N PRO A 23 15.26 16.84 -5.49
CA PRO A 23 15.91 15.55 -5.54
C PRO A 23 16.22 15.15 -7.00
N ARG A 24 17.14 14.22 -7.18
CA ARG A 24 17.37 13.59 -8.48
C ARG A 24 16.19 12.69 -8.83
N LEU A 25 15.53 12.94 -9.95
CA LEU A 25 14.42 12.11 -10.44
C LEU A 25 14.95 10.90 -11.21
N LEU A 26 14.57 9.70 -10.78
CA LEU A 26 14.79 8.46 -11.51
C LEU A 26 13.46 7.97 -12.09
N TRP A 27 13.42 7.85 -13.43
CA TRP A 27 12.22 7.44 -14.13
C TRP A 27 12.43 6.11 -14.86
N ARG A 28 11.55 5.13 -14.63
CA ARG A 28 11.64 3.81 -15.26
C ARG A 28 10.26 3.35 -15.67
N ARG A 29 10.16 2.57 -16.74
CA ARG A 29 8.91 1.88 -17.09
C ARG A 29 8.66 0.68 -16.17
N ARG A 30 7.38 0.40 -15.91
CA ARG A 30 6.90 -0.80 -15.23
C ARG A 30 5.86 -1.49 -16.11
N ARG A 31 5.85 -2.83 -16.10
CA ARG A 31 4.74 -3.59 -16.67
C ARG A 31 3.53 -3.49 -15.73
N GLY A 32 2.34 -3.20 -16.27
CA GLY A 32 1.08 -3.07 -15.54
C GLY A 32 0.59 -1.64 -15.43
N GLU A 33 -0.66 -1.49 -15.01
CA GLU A 33 -1.41 -0.23 -15.01
C GLU A 33 -0.88 0.76 -13.95
N HIS A 34 -0.66 0.25 -12.73
CA HIS A 34 -0.30 1.12 -11.60
C HIS A 34 1.19 1.37 -11.49
N SER A 35 1.55 2.62 -11.23
CA SER A 35 2.92 3.04 -10.96
C SER A 35 3.34 2.72 -9.51
N THR A 36 4.63 2.73 -9.26
CA THR A 36 5.19 2.66 -7.90
C THR A 36 6.32 3.65 -7.76
N GLY A 37 6.48 4.20 -6.56
CA GLY A 37 7.54 5.14 -6.27
C GLY A 37 8.35 4.75 -5.03
N VAL A 38 9.46 5.44 -4.84
CA VAL A 38 10.25 5.40 -3.61
C VAL A 38 11.05 6.71 -3.47
N THR A 39 11.00 7.28 -2.27
CA THR A 39 11.82 8.42 -1.88
C THR A 39 12.96 7.97 -0.97
N ARG A 40 14.19 8.28 -1.36
CA ARG A 40 15.42 8.03 -0.60
C ARG A 40 16.07 9.36 -0.28
N ARG A 41 15.82 9.86 0.91
CA ARG A 41 16.32 11.19 1.32
C ARG A 41 17.83 11.23 1.45
N ASP A 42 18.41 10.22 2.06
CA ASP A 42 19.84 10.12 2.28
C ASP A 42 20.63 10.10 0.95
N ASP A 43 20.03 9.55 -0.10
CA ASP A 43 20.60 9.50 -1.44
C ASP A 43 20.21 10.70 -2.31
N GLY A 44 19.33 11.59 -1.84
CA GLY A 44 18.79 12.69 -2.63
C GLY A 44 17.97 12.24 -3.83
N ILE A 45 17.21 11.14 -3.73
CA ILE A 45 16.53 10.50 -4.88
C ILE A 45 15.04 10.38 -4.65
N VAL A 46 14.28 10.77 -5.69
CA VAL A 46 12.90 10.35 -5.91
C VAL A 46 12.85 9.44 -7.15
N ALA A 47 12.37 8.22 -7.00
CA ALA A 47 12.27 7.28 -8.11
C ALA A 47 10.81 6.92 -8.40
N VAL A 48 10.41 6.97 -9.68
CA VAL A 48 9.09 6.56 -10.16
C VAL A 48 9.25 5.43 -11.18
N ARG A 49 8.49 4.36 -10.97
CA ARG A 49 8.30 3.29 -11.95
C ARG A 49 6.90 3.43 -12.52
N ALA A 50 6.83 4.06 -13.68
CA ALA A 50 5.57 4.42 -14.35
C ALA A 50 4.87 3.19 -14.94
N GLY A 51 3.62 2.98 -14.57
CA GLY A 51 2.69 2.02 -15.19
C GLY A 51 2.19 2.53 -16.55
N SER A 52 1.00 2.15 -16.96
CA SER A 52 0.37 2.60 -18.22
C SER A 52 -0.62 3.77 -18.03
N ASP A 53 -1.10 4.02 -16.80
CA ASP A 53 -2.04 5.11 -16.52
C ASP A 53 -1.31 6.44 -16.26
N PRO A 54 -1.45 7.47 -17.15
CA PRO A 54 -0.80 8.77 -16.98
C PRO A 54 -1.21 9.52 -15.72
N LEU A 55 -2.49 9.38 -15.28
CA LEU A 55 -2.97 10.01 -14.07
C LEU A 55 -2.28 9.43 -12.83
N ASP A 56 -2.07 8.12 -12.85
CA ASP A 56 -1.35 7.40 -11.81
C ASP A 56 0.15 7.75 -11.76
N HIS A 57 0.76 8.12 -12.89
CA HIS A 57 2.13 8.66 -12.93
C HIS A 57 2.24 9.95 -12.13
N ARG A 58 1.33 10.89 -12.39
CA ARG A 58 1.32 12.20 -11.75
C ARG A 58 1.09 12.07 -10.26
N LEU A 59 0.10 11.26 -9.86
CA LEU A 59 -0.14 10.98 -8.45
C LEU A 59 1.08 10.37 -7.78
N THR A 60 1.73 9.38 -8.42
CA THR A 60 2.92 8.71 -7.85
C THR A 60 4.06 9.69 -7.62
N LEU A 61 4.34 10.56 -8.60
CA LEU A 61 5.38 11.58 -8.45
C LEU A 61 5.07 12.53 -7.29
N LEU A 62 3.85 13.06 -7.21
CA LEU A 62 3.43 13.95 -6.13
C LEU A 62 3.42 13.26 -4.76
N HIS A 63 3.08 11.96 -4.71
CA HIS A 63 3.18 11.14 -3.49
C HIS A 63 4.63 11.04 -3.00
N GLU A 64 5.55 10.78 -3.89
CA GLU A 64 6.98 10.70 -3.53
C GLU A 64 7.55 12.08 -3.15
N LEU A 65 7.09 13.14 -3.80
CA LEU A 65 7.44 14.51 -3.41
C LEU A 65 6.84 14.87 -2.05
N ALA A 66 5.65 14.40 -1.71
CA ALA A 66 5.11 14.55 -0.37
C ALA A 66 5.99 13.85 0.68
N HIS A 67 6.57 12.69 0.36
CA HIS A 67 7.59 12.09 1.22
C HIS A 67 8.85 12.93 1.30
N TRP A 68 9.30 13.52 0.20
CA TRP A 68 10.47 14.39 0.17
C TRP A 68 10.31 15.62 1.07
N LEU A 69 9.15 16.24 1.04
CA LEU A 69 8.82 17.44 1.81
C LEU A 69 8.35 17.17 3.23
N SER A 70 7.92 15.96 3.55
CA SER A 70 7.45 15.63 4.88
C SER A 70 8.59 15.60 5.90
N PRO A 71 8.38 15.94 7.18
CA PRO A 71 9.39 15.70 8.19
C PRO A 71 9.73 14.20 8.29
N PRO A 72 10.94 13.85 8.78
CA PRO A 72 11.34 12.46 8.95
C PRO A 72 10.29 11.66 9.71
N ALA A 73 10.02 10.44 9.25
CA ALA A 73 9.00 9.61 9.86
C ALA A 73 9.29 9.31 11.32
N ARG A 74 8.35 9.64 12.20
CA ARG A 74 8.46 9.32 13.64
C ARG A 74 8.37 7.80 13.84
N ARG A 75 9.25 7.26 14.65
CA ARG A 75 9.14 5.87 15.09
C ARG A 75 8.08 5.76 16.17
N ARG A 76 7.08 4.93 15.97
CA ARG A 76 6.08 4.59 16.99
C ARG A 76 6.15 3.10 17.28
N ARG A 77 6.44 2.72 18.54
CA ARG A 77 6.61 1.31 18.95
C ARG A 77 7.57 0.52 18.04
N GLY A 78 8.71 1.13 17.70
CA GLY A 78 9.71 0.49 16.83
C GLY A 78 9.39 0.42 15.34
N ARG A 79 8.21 0.92 14.90
CA ARG A 79 7.82 0.97 13.49
C ARG A 79 7.84 2.41 12.97
N SER A 80 8.40 2.59 11.78
CA SER A 80 8.35 3.86 11.07
C SER A 80 6.96 4.07 10.48
N VAL A 81 6.32 5.22 10.77
CA VAL A 81 5.01 5.59 10.23
C VAL A 81 5.23 6.58 9.09
N HIS A 82 5.38 6.06 7.88
CA HIS A 82 5.64 6.89 6.69
C HIS A 82 4.38 7.57 6.14
N HIS A 83 3.19 6.97 6.31
CA HIS A 83 1.91 7.46 5.81
C HIS A 83 0.97 7.87 6.95
N GLY A 84 1.43 8.83 7.77
CA GLY A 84 0.63 9.42 8.85
C GLY A 84 -0.18 10.64 8.39
N LEU A 85 -0.93 11.27 9.32
CA LEU A 85 -1.75 12.46 9.02
C LEU A 85 -0.92 13.62 8.46
N ALA A 86 0.28 13.85 9.01
CA ALA A 86 1.17 14.91 8.53
C ALA A 86 1.59 14.70 7.08
N PHE A 87 1.93 13.47 6.69
CA PHE A 87 2.22 13.11 5.31
C PHE A 87 1.01 13.37 4.40
N TYR A 88 -0.19 12.87 4.76
CA TYR A 88 -1.37 13.05 3.92
C TYR A 88 -1.84 14.49 3.82
N ARG A 89 -1.56 15.34 4.79
CA ARG A 89 -1.79 16.78 4.68
C ARG A 89 -1.01 17.36 3.51
N ILE A 90 0.30 17.07 3.43
CA ILE A 90 1.15 17.53 2.34
C ILE A 90 0.73 16.88 1.02
N ALA A 91 0.49 15.57 0.99
CA ALA A 91 0.14 14.86 -0.22
C ALA A 91 -1.17 15.39 -0.86
N PHE A 92 -2.26 15.52 -0.09
CA PHE A 92 -3.54 16.04 -0.62
C PHE A 92 -3.44 17.53 -1.00
N GLU A 93 -2.63 18.33 -0.30
CA GLU A 93 -2.32 19.70 -0.70
C GLU A 93 -1.65 19.74 -2.07
N LEU A 94 -0.59 18.93 -2.26
CA LEU A 94 0.11 18.82 -3.54
C LEU A 94 -0.80 18.33 -4.66
N TYR A 95 -1.64 17.32 -4.41
CA TYR A 95 -2.56 16.81 -5.43
C TYR A 95 -3.49 17.91 -5.92
N ARG A 96 -4.12 18.65 -5.02
CA ARG A 96 -5.03 19.75 -5.35
C ARG A 96 -4.31 20.88 -6.07
N ARG A 97 -3.17 21.34 -5.53
CA ARG A 97 -2.39 22.45 -6.10
C ARG A 97 -1.92 22.14 -7.52
N HIS A 98 -1.59 20.89 -7.80
CA HIS A 98 -1.10 20.48 -9.12
C HIS A 98 -2.15 19.77 -9.98
N GLY A 99 -3.42 20.05 -9.75
CA GLY A 99 -4.52 19.75 -10.67
C GLY A 99 -5.00 18.30 -10.70
N LEU A 100 -4.74 17.50 -9.65
CA LEU A 100 -5.45 16.23 -9.48
C LEU A 100 -6.81 16.52 -8.81
N ALA A 101 -7.89 16.04 -9.42
CA ALA A 101 -9.19 16.09 -8.79
C ALA A 101 -9.20 15.25 -7.50
N ASP A 102 -9.86 15.78 -6.44
CA ASP A 102 -9.96 15.08 -5.15
C ASP A 102 -10.52 13.65 -5.30
N ALA A 103 -11.49 13.44 -6.20
CA ALA A 103 -12.05 12.12 -6.48
C ALA A 103 -11.00 11.11 -7.02
N ASP A 104 -10.15 11.56 -7.93
CA ASP A 104 -9.09 10.73 -8.51
C ASP A 104 -7.99 10.45 -7.49
N ALA A 105 -7.58 11.46 -6.72
CA ALA A 105 -6.62 11.31 -5.66
C ALA A 105 -7.11 10.30 -4.59
N LEU A 106 -8.37 10.40 -4.16
CA LEU A 106 -8.98 9.46 -3.22
C LEU A 106 -9.04 8.05 -3.78
N ARG A 107 -9.43 7.89 -5.06
CA ARG A 107 -9.51 6.60 -5.74
C ARG A 107 -8.15 5.92 -5.83
N LEU A 108 -7.14 6.61 -6.34
CA LEU A 108 -5.80 6.07 -6.56
C LEU A 108 -5.06 5.80 -5.26
N GLU A 109 -5.14 6.72 -4.28
CA GLU A 109 -4.53 6.52 -2.96
C GLU A 109 -5.16 5.34 -2.21
N SER A 110 -6.48 5.21 -2.22
CA SER A 110 -7.17 4.12 -1.51
C SER A 110 -6.90 2.74 -2.11
N ALA A 111 -6.63 2.67 -3.40
CA ALA A 111 -6.21 1.43 -4.06
C ALA A 111 -4.85 0.94 -3.53
N ARG A 112 -3.95 1.85 -3.16
CA ARG A 112 -2.61 1.56 -2.63
C ARG A 112 -2.57 1.43 -1.12
N TYR A 113 -3.18 2.37 -0.40
CA TYR A 113 -3.08 2.53 1.04
C TYR A 113 -4.46 2.66 1.68
N ARG A 114 -4.93 1.60 2.33
CA ARG A 114 -6.26 1.54 2.98
C ARG A 114 -6.49 2.63 4.03
N SER A 115 -5.42 3.15 4.65
CA SER A 115 -5.52 4.20 5.67
C SER A 115 -5.73 5.59 5.08
N SER A 116 -5.45 5.81 3.79
CA SER A 116 -5.51 7.11 3.13
C SER A 116 -6.88 7.77 3.27
N LEU A 117 -7.98 7.02 3.06
CA LEU A 117 -9.33 7.56 3.18
C LEU A 117 -9.67 8.06 4.58
N ARG A 118 -9.18 7.41 5.63
CA ARG A 118 -9.40 7.89 7.02
C ARG A 118 -8.68 9.21 7.26
N HIS A 119 -7.44 9.33 6.77
CA HIS A 119 -6.69 10.57 6.86
C HIS A 119 -7.34 11.67 6.02
N ALA A 120 -7.83 11.35 4.82
CA ALA A 120 -8.55 12.29 3.96
C ALA A 120 -9.82 12.84 4.64
N VAL A 121 -10.59 11.97 5.33
CA VAL A 121 -11.77 12.41 6.12
C VAL A 121 -11.34 13.35 7.24
N THR A 122 -10.28 13.01 8.01
CA THR A 122 -9.76 13.87 9.08
C THR A 122 -9.27 15.23 8.56
N LEU A 123 -8.77 15.27 7.33
CA LEU A 123 -8.29 16.50 6.67
C LEU A 123 -9.39 17.29 5.96
N GLY A 124 -10.63 16.79 5.96
CA GLY A 124 -11.76 17.46 5.30
C GLY A 124 -11.69 17.44 3.76
N VAL A 125 -11.01 16.46 3.17
CA VAL A 125 -10.90 16.35 1.71
C VAL A 125 -12.31 16.13 1.11
N PRO A 126 -12.74 16.92 0.13
CA PRO A 126 -14.06 16.78 -0.49
C PRO A 126 -14.32 15.36 -1.01
N GLY A 127 -15.49 14.82 -0.69
CA GLY A 127 -15.88 13.46 -1.08
C GLY A 127 -15.26 12.31 -0.26
N ALA A 128 -14.30 12.56 0.64
CA ALA A 128 -13.59 11.52 1.39
C ALA A 128 -14.53 10.66 2.26
N SER A 129 -15.52 11.25 2.92
CA SER A 129 -16.49 10.51 3.74
C SER A 129 -17.31 9.54 2.89
N ARG A 130 -17.76 9.95 1.72
CA ARG A 130 -18.48 9.10 0.76
C ARG A 130 -17.58 7.97 0.25
N ALA A 131 -16.35 8.30 -0.15
CA ALA A 131 -15.37 7.30 -0.61
C ALA A 131 -15.05 6.26 0.48
N LEU A 132 -14.92 6.68 1.75
CA LEU A 132 -14.70 5.78 2.88
C LEU A 132 -15.90 4.88 3.14
N ALA A 133 -17.13 5.39 3.04
CA ALA A 133 -18.36 4.60 3.17
C ALA A 133 -18.44 3.54 2.07
N ALA A 134 -18.30 3.91 0.81
CA ALA A 134 -18.29 2.99 -0.33
C ALA A 134 -17.20 1.92 -0.22
N HIS A 135 -15.99 2.31 0.21
CA HIS A 135 -14.91 1.34 0.45
C HIS A 135 -15.27 0.32 1.53
N ARG A 136 -15.92 0.75 2.63
CA ARG A 136 -16.37 -0.13 3.71
C ARG A 136 -17.45 -1.10 3.24
N GLU A 137 -18.40 -0.63 2.45
CA GLU A 137 -19.45 -1.44 1.84
C GLU A 137 -18.85 -2.47 0.88
N GLY A 138 -17.97 -2.07 -0.01
CA GLY A 138 -17.26 -2.96 -0.91
C GLY A 138 -16.43 -4.03 -0.19
N VAL A 139 -15.83 -3.69 0.96
CA VAL A 139 -15.12 -4.67 1.81
C VAL A 139 -16.10 -5.64 2.49
N ARG A 140 -17.29 -5.16 2.91
CA ARG A 140 -18.33 -6.01 3.52
C ARG A 140 -18.99 -6.92 2.49
N ALA A 141 -19.23 -6.41 1.28
CA ALA A 141 -19.83 -7.15 0.18
C ALA A 141 -18.89 -8.22 -0.42
N ARG A 142 -17.58 -8.09 -0.21
CA ARG A 142 -16.67 -9.17 -0.63
C ARG A 142 -17.04 -10.44 0.13
N PRO A 143 -17.37 -11.54 -0.58
CA PRO A 143 -17.66 -12.79 0.09
C PRO A 143 -16.49 -13.08 1.03
N ARG A 144 -16.77 -13.19 2.32
CA ARG A 144 -15.78 -13.68 3.28
C ARG A 144 -15.33 -15.00 2.68
N ARG A 145 -14.07 -15.11 2.28
CA ARG A 145 -13.51 -16.40 1.89
C ARG A 145 -13.92 -17.36 2.97
N ALA A 146 -14.83 -18.26 2.61
CA ALA A 146 -15.36 -19.23 3.57
C ALA A 146 -14.18 -20.08 3.99
N TRP A 147 -13.67 -19.80 5.17
CA TRP A 147 -12.68 -20.66 5.81
C TRP A 147 -13.42 -21.90 6.23
N ARG A 148 -13.44 -22.93 5.42
CA ARG A 148 -13.87 -24.24 5.88
C ARG A 148 -12.80 -24.73 6.84
N VAL A 149 -13.16 -24.79 8.11
CA VAL A 149 -12.40 -25.50 9.11
C VAL A 149 -12.68 -26.98 8.86
N LEU A 150 -11.84 -27.62 8.08
CA LEU A 150 -11.77 -29.08 8.11
C LEU A 150 -10.95 -29.42 9.34
N VAL A 151 -11.52 -30.18 10.22
CA VAL A 151 -10.85 -30.76 11.40
C VAL A 151 -10.50 -32.20 11.05
N PRO A 152 -9.31 -32.47 10.51
CA PRO A 152 -8.85 -33.84 10.49
C PRO A 152 -8.52 -34.20 11.95
N GLU A 153 -9.02 -35.29 12.42
CA GLU A 153 -8.70 -35.89 13.72
C GLU A 153 -7.27 -36.47 13.71
N HIS A 154 -6.30 -35.69 13.33
CA HIS A 154 -4.92 -36.12 13.35
C HIS A 154 -3.98 -35.07 13.96
N ALA A 155 -2.90 -35.52 14.55
CA ALA A 155 -1.85 -34.67 15.07
C ALA A 155 -1.17 -33.89 13.92
N VAL A 156 -1.05 -32.57 14.07
CA VAL A 156 -0.41 -31.73 13.08
C VAL A 156 1.10 -31.86 13.18
N ARG A 157 1.71 -32.50 12.21
CA ARG A 157 3.16 -32.52 12.03
C ARG A 157 3.52 -31.58 10.87
N LEU A 158 4.34 -30.55 11.13
CA LEU A 158 4.69 -29.56 10.12
C LEU A 158 6.00 -29.94 9.44
N GLU A 159 6.00 -29.89 8.11
CA GLU A 159 7.18 -30.09 7.26
C GLU A 159 7.40 -28.88 6.35
N ARG A 160 8.64 -28.63 5.98
CA ARG A 160 8.97 -27.60 5.01
C ARG A 160 9.07 -28.21 3.63
N GLN A 161 8.29 -27.68 2.68
CA GLN A 161 8.30 -28.09 1.28
C GLN A 161 8.58 -26.86 0.41
N GLY A 162 9.86 -26.68 0.05
CA GLY A 162 10.33 -25.46 -0.60
C GLY A 162 10.06 -24.23 0.27
N ARG A 163 9.37 -23.21 -0.32
CA ARG A 163 8.98 -21.98 0.40
C ARG A 163 7.74 -22.13 1.29
N TRP A 164 7.09 -23.29 1.30
CA TRP A 164 5.82 -23.50 2.01
C TRP A 164 6.03 -24.38 3.24
N THR A 165 5.21 -24.14 4.26
CA THR A 165 5.01 -25.07 5.37
C THR A 165 3.73 -25.85 5.12
N VAL A 166 3.81 -27.16 5.17
CA VAL A 166 2.68 -28.08 4.92
C VAL A 166 2.50 -29.00 6.13
N CYS A 167 1.30 -29.54 6.28
CA CYS A 167 1.06 -30.62 7.23
C CYS A 167 1.56 -31.94 6.62
N ALA A 168 2.42 -32.67 7.31
CA ALA A 168 2.97 -33.94 6.84
C ALA A 168 1.90 -35.01 6.59
N THR A 169 0.82 -34.97 7.38
CA THR A 169 -0.25 -35.96 7.33
C THR A 169 -1.24 -35.69 6.19
N CYS A 170 -1.74 -34.47 6.06
CA CYS A 170 -2.77 -34.15 5.05
C CYS A 170 -2.22 -33.35 3.85
N ARG A 171 -0.91 -33.07 3.80
CA ARG A 171 -0.21 -32.33 2.73
C ARG A 171 -0.74 -30.91 2.46
N GLN A 172 -1.50 -30.35 3.35
CA GLN A 172 -2.12 -29.04 3.16
C GLN A 172 -1.20 -27.91 3.61
N ARG A 173 -1.26 -26.80 2.89
CA ARG A 173 -0.46 -25.61 3.20
C ARG A 173 -0.96 -24.94 4.47
N VAL A 174 -0.03 -24.55 5.33
CA VAL A 174 -0.31 -23.78 6.53
C VAL A 174 0.04 -22.31 6.29
N VAL A 175 -0.94 -21.41 6.45
CA VAL A 175 -0.77 -19.99 6.20
C VAL A 175 -0.12 -19.30 7.42
N GLY A 176 0.86 -18.41 7.16
CA GLY A 176 1.79 -17.86 8.16
C GLY A 176 1.21 -17.25 9.44
N GLY A 177 0.01 -16.67 9.42
CA GLY A 177 -0.65 -16.16 10.64
C GLY A 177 -1.01 -17.23 11.66
N ASN A 178 -1.19 -18.48 11.23
CA ASN A 178 -1.51 -19.62 12.09
C ASN A 178 -0.24 -20.33 12.61
N LEU A 179 0.88 -20.23 11.90
CA LEU A 179 2.15 -20.83 12.29
C LEU A 179 2.62 -20.38 13.68
N ALA A 180 2.52 -19.10 13.99
CA ALA A 180 2.93 -18.56 15.28
C ALA A 180 2.00 -19.00 16.44
N ARG A 181 0.70 -19.18 16.15
CA ARG A 181 -0.28 -19.75 17.09
C ARG A 181 -0.04 -21.25 17.29
N MET A 182 0.28 -21.97 16.21
CA MET A 182 0.54 -23.40 16.23
C MET A 182 1.80 -23.75 17.04
N ARG A 183 2.85 -22.95 16.95
CA ARG A 183 4.09 -23.14 17.73
C ARG A 183 3.91 -22.88 19.23
N ARG A 184 2.92 -22.07 19.63
CA ARG A 184 2.64 -21.73 21.04
C ARG A 184 1.62 -22.63 21.70
N ALA A 185 0.81 -23.36 20.93
CA ALA A 185 -0.24 -24.22 21.48
C ALA A 185 0.27 -25.65 21.57
N ARG A 186 0.38 -26.15 22.80
CA ARG A 186 0.63 -27.59 23.07
C ARG A 186 -0.60 -28.48 22.84
N ARG A 187 -1.69 -27.96 22.24
CA ARG A 187 -2.96 -28.67 21.98
C ARG A 187 -3.10 -28.97 20.49
N PRO A 188 -3.80 -30.04 20.08
CA PRO A 188 -4.05 -30.34 18.68
C PRO A 188 -4.77 -29.14 18.03
N ILE A 189 -4.25 -28.68 16.90
CA ILE A 189 -4.69 -27.47 16.23
C ILE A 189 -5.54 -27.86 15.04
N ARG A 190 -6.70 -27.21 14.96
CA ARG A 190 -7.61 -27.33 13.83
C ARG A 190 -7.04 -26.62 12.61
N HIS A 191 -6.92 -27.32 11.49
CA HIS A 191 -6.47 -26.73 10.24
C HIS A 191 -7.51 -25.84 9.62
N VAL A 192 -7.10 -24.64 9.23
CA VAL A 192 -7.91 -23.76 8.40
C VAL A 192 -7.46 -23.93 6.95
N LEU A 193 -8.29 -24.57 6.14
CA LEU A 193 -8.04 -24.76 4.73
C LEU A 193 -8.56 -23.59 3.91
N MET A 194 -7.74 -23.10 2.99
CA MET A 194 -8.23 -22.28 1.87
C MET A 194 -8.71 -23.23 0.78
N THR A 195 -10.00 -23.44 0.66
CA THR A 195 -10.57 -23.95 -0.60
C THR A 195 -10.60 -22.78 -1.58
N ALA A 196 -9.90 -22.92 -2.72
CA ALA A 196 -10.21 -22.10 -3.88
C ALA A 196 -11.69 -22.36 -4.19
N ALA A 197 -12.50 -21.30 -4.25
CA ALA A 197 -13.83 -21.42 -4.79
C ALA A 197 -13.65 -21.90 -6.23
N ALA A 198 -14.19 -23.09 -6.53
CA ALA A 198 -14.40 -23.50 -7.91
C ALA A 198 -15.31 -22.43 -8.55
N THR A 199 -14.84 -21.86 -9.64
CA THR A 199 -15.60 -21.04 -10.57
C THR A 199 -16.75 -21.83 -11.14
#